data_8be72d4c3601cc50301b79cb3dc85ab3
#
_entry.id   8be72d4c3601cc50301b79cb3dc85ab3
#
_cell.length_a   1.000
_cell.length_b   1.000
_cell.length_c   1.000
_cell.angle_alpha   90.00
_cell.angle_beta   90.00
_cell.angle_gamma   90.00
#
_symmetry.space_group_name_H-M   'P 1'
#
loop_
_entity.id
_entity.type
_entity.pdbx_description
1 polymer ?
#
loop_
_entity_poly.entity_id
_entity_poly.type
_entity_poly.pdbx_seq_one_letter_code
_entity_poly.pdbx_strand_id
1 'polypeptide(L)' 'MTAHRPRRPSWLCTSCGQPWPCLVARQELLREHADARVSLALDLARDFGDAVGDLPGLPVPELYVRFLGWVRRTES' A
#
# COMPACT_ATOMS: atom_id res chain seq x y z
N MET A 1 -10.16 4.19 12.14
CA MET A 1 -8.78 3.78 12.38
C MET A 1 -8.58 2.34 11.98
N THR A 2 -7.59 2.05 11.16
CA THR A 2 -7.40 0.69 10.66
C THR A 2 -6.48 -0.10 11.59
N ALA A 3 -6.82 -1.39 11.78
CA ALA A 3 -5.96 -2.33 12.49
C ALA A 3 -4.95 -2.99 11.54
N HIS A 4 -5.13 -2.81 10.26
CA HIS A 4 -4.26 -3.42 9.26
C HIS A 4 -3.09 -2.50 8.98
N ARG A 5 -1.88 -2.96 9.31
CA ARG A 5 -0.66 -2.16 9.16
C ARG A 5 0.44 -3.03 8.58
N PRO A 6 1.41 -2.42 7.88
CA PRO A 6 2.52 -3.20 7.33
C PRO A 6 3.54 -3.52 8.41
N ARG A 7 4.12 -4.71 8.30
CA ARG A 7 5.24 -5.13 9.15
C ARG A 7 6.51 -5.11 8.29
N ARG A 8 7.46 -4.30 8.65
CA ARG A 8 8.73 -4.27 7.94
C ARG A 8 9.69 -5.31 8.55
N PRO A 9 10.59 -5.88 7.77
CA PRO A 9 10.80 -5.65 6.33
C PRO A 9 9.97 -6.55 5.43
N SER A 10 9.10 -7.39 5.97
CA SER A 10 8.36 -8.35 5.17
C SER A 10 7.23 -7.71 4.36
N TRP A 11 6.72 -6.58 4.83
CA TRP A 11 5.57 -5.87 4.24
C TRP A 11 4.34 -6.76 4.16
N LEU A 12 4.16 -7.56 5.21
CA LEU A 12 2.94 -8.32 5.39
C LEU A 12 2.05 -7.60 6.40
N CYS A 13 0.74 -7.71 6.21
CA CYS A 13 -0.20 -7.09 7.13
C CYS A 13 -0.11 -7.75 8.51
N THR A 14 -0.06 -6.94 9.55
CA THR A 14 0.05 -7.45 10.92
C THR A 14 -1.21 -8.15 11.39
N SER A 15 -2.35 -7.84 10.77
CA SER A 15 -3.64 -8.40 11.18
C SER A 15 -4.02 -9.67 10.42
N CYS A 16 -3.81 -9.70 9.10
CA CYS A 16 -4.26 -10.83 8.31
C CYS A 16 -3.14 -11.61 7.63
N GLY A 17 -1.89 -11.14 7.75
CA GLY A 17 -0.76 -11.83 7.16
C GLY A 17 -0.64 -11.74 5.65
N GLN A 18 -1.56 -11.04 5.00
CA GLN A 18 -1.53 -10.87 3.54
C GLN A 18 -0.54 -9.80 3.15
N PRO A 19 -0.04 -9.81 1.91
CA PRO A 19 0.86 -8.75 1.45
C PRO A 19 0.20 -7.38 1.60
N TRP A 20 0.95 -6.43 2.16
CA TRP A 20 0.49 -5.06 2.34
C TRP A 20 0.62 -4.28 1.04
N PRO A 21 -0.31 -3.41 0.66
CA PRO A 21 -1.58 -3.18 1.37
C PRO A 21 -2.61 -4.27 1.03
N CYS A 22 -3.17 -4.87 2.08
CA CYS A 22 -4.17 -5.91 1.90
C CYS A 22 -5.50 -5.29 1.46
N LEU A 23 -6.44 -6.12 1.04
CA LEU A 23 -7.70 -5.63 0.48
C LEU A 23 -8.45 -4.75 1.48
N VAL A 24 -8.52 -5.16 2.73
CA VAL A 24 -9.21 -4.37 3.76
C VAL A 24 -8.52 -3.03 3.96
N ALA A 25 -7.19 -3.03 4.03
CA ALA A 25 -6.43 -1.79 4.18
C ALA A 25 -6.66 -0.84 3.01
N ARG A 26 -6.70 -1.37 1.78
CA ARG A 26 -6.96 -0.54 0.61
C ARG A 26 -8.31 0.16 0.70
N GLN A 27 -9.33 -0.58 1.12
CA GLN A 27 -10.68 -0.02 1.26
C GLN A 27 -10.72 1.05 2.32
N GLU A 28 -10.07 0.80 3.46
CA GLU A 28 -10.04 1.78 4.54
C GLU A 28 -9.26 3.03 4.16
N LEU A 29 -8.13 2.86 3.48
CA LEU A 29 -7.33 4.00 3.05
C LEU A 29 -8.08 4.86 2.05
N LEU A 30 -8.79 4.24 1.10
CA LEU A 30 -9.59 4.99 0.14
C LEU A 30 -10.70 5.77 0.84
N ARG A 31 -11.31 5.18 1.86
CA ARG A 31 -12.36 5.85 2.60
C ARG A 31 -11.82 7.02 3.41
N GLU A 32 -10.68 6.81 4.09
CA GLU A 32 -10.07 7.84 4.92
C GLU A 32 -9.56 9.01 4.09
N HIS A 33 -9.15 8.75 2.86
CA HIS A 33 -8.58 9.77 1.98
C HIS A 33 -9.50 10.10 0.80
N ALA A 34 -10.81 10.02 1.03
CA ALA A 34 -11.79 10.25 -0.04
C ALA A 34 -11.60 11.61 -0.71
N ASP A 35 -11.26 12.63 0.08
CA ASP A 35 -11.06 13.98 -0.44
C ASP A 35 -9.58 14.34 -0.60
N ALA A 36 -8.68 13.38 -0.43
CA ALA A 36 -7.24 13.66 -0.45
C ALA A 36 -6.46 12.52 -1.11
N ARG A 37 -6.86 12.17 -2.34
CA ARG A 37 -6.21 11.07 -3.07
C ARG A 37 -4.73 11.33 -3.35
N VAL A 38 -4.37 12.59 -3.57
CA VAL A 38 -2.97 12.94 -3.80
C VAL A 38 -2.16 12.66 -2.54
N SER A 39 -2.70 13.00 -1.38
CA SER A 39 -2.04 12.74 -0.11
C SER A 39 -1.82 11.24 0.09
N LEU A 40 -2.84 10.44 -0.22
CA LEU A 40 -2.74 8.99 -0.12
C LEU A 40 -1.67 8.45 -1.07
N ALA A 41 -1.64 8.95 -2.30
CA ALA A 41 -0.64 8.50 -3.27
C ALA A 41 0.78 8.83 -2.81
N LEU A 42 0.97 9.99 -2.20
CA LEU A 42 2.29 10.37 -1.69
C LEU A 42 2.73 9.47 -0.54
N ASP A 43 1.82 9.15 0.37
CA ASP A 43 2.12 8.26 1.48
C ASP A 43 2.48 6.86 0.98
N LEU A 44 1.73 6.36 0.00
CA LEU A 44 1.99 5.04 -0.56
C LEU A 44 3.26 5.03 -1.41
N ALA A 45 3.59 6.15 -2.04
CA ALA A 45 4.83 6.25 -2.80
C ALA A 45 6.03 6.16 -1.87
N ARG A 46 5.93 6.72 -0.67
CA ARG A 46 6.98 6.58 0.32
C ARG A 46 7.13 5.14 0.78
N ASP A 47 6.00 4.47 1.04
CA ASP A 47 6.01 3.06 1.40
C ASP A 47 6.60 2.22 0.28
N PHE A 48 6.25 2.55 -0.97
CA PHE A 48 6.80 1.86 -2.14
C PHE A 48 8.32 1.97 -2.17
N GLY A 49 8.84 3.17 -1.94
CA GLY A 49 10.29 3.38 -1.91
C GLY A 49 10.97 2.54 -0.83
N ASP A 50 10.37 2.49 0.36
CA ASP A 50 10.90 1.69 1.45
C ASP A 50 10.84 0.20 1.12
N ALA A 51 9.74 -0.23 0.49
CA ALA A 51 9.57 -1.64 0.13
C ALA A 51 10.57 -2.08 -0.93
N VAL A 52 10.92 -1.21 -1.86
CA VAL A 52 11.94 -1.53 -2.86
C VAL A 52 13.26 -1.88 -2.16
N GLY A 53 13.61 -1.13 -1.13
CA GLY A 53 14.81 -1.42 -0.36
C GLY A 53 14.71 -2.66 0.50
N ASP A 54 13.51 -2.92 1.06
CA ASP A 54 13.31 -4.05 1.96
C ASP A 54 13.11 -5.38 1.24
N LEU A 55 12.64 -5.34 -0.01
CA LEU A 55 12.27 -6.53 -0.77
C LEU A 55 13.04 -6.58 -2.10
N PRO A 56 14.36 -6.68 -2.06
CA PRO A 56 15.15 -6.63 -3.29
C PRO A 56 14.90 -7.81 -4.23
N GLY A 57 14.31 -8.88 -3.73
CA GLY A 57 13.99 -10.04 -4.56
C GLY A 57 12.73 -9.87 -5.41
N LEU A 58 11.95 -8.81 -5.18
CA LEU A 58 10.72 -8.59 -5.94
C LEU A 58 10.94 -7.54 -7.03
N PRO A 59 10.40 -7.78 -8.24
CA PRO A 59 10.53 -6.78 -9.30
C PRO A 59 9.85 -5.47 -8.96
N VAL A 60 10.50 -4.35 -9.28
CA VAL A 60 9.97 -3.03 -9.00
C VAL A 60 8.58 -2.81 -9.62
N PRO A 61 8.31 -3.23 -10.88
CA PRO A 61 6.97 -3.06 -11.45
C PRO A 61 5.88 -3.76 -10.65
N GLU A 62 6.17 -4.93 -10.09
CA GLU A 62 5.18 -5.63 -9.26
C GLU A 62 4.89 -4.87 -7.99
N LEU A 63 5.93 -4.31 -7.36
CA LEU A 63 5.76 -3.51 -6.16
C LEU A 63 4.95 -2.25 -6.46
N TYR A 64 5.19 -1.64 -7.61
CA TYR A 64 4.44 -0.45 -8.00
C TYR A 64 2.94 -0.76 -8.10
N VAL A 65 2.59 -1.84 -8.78
CA VAL A 65 1.18 -2.24 -8.92
C VAL A 65 0.59 -2.54 -7.55
N ARG A 66 1.33 -3.23 -6.71
CA ARG A 66 0.87 -3.62 -5.38
C ARG A 66 0.60 -2.41 -4.49
N PHE A 67 1.47 -1.40 -4.52
CA PHE A 67 1.34 -0.25 -3.63
C PHE A 67 0.53 0.89 -4.22
N LEU A 68 0.64 1.13 -5.52
CA LEU A 68 0.06 2.31 -6.15
C LEU A 68 -0.95 2.03 -7.24
N GLY A 69 -0.91 0.85 -7.86
CA GLY A 69 -1.77 0.56 -9.01
C GLY A 69 -3.25 0.64 -8.70
N TRP A 70 -3.65 0.22 -7.50
CA TRP A 70 -5.06 0.19 -7.12
C TRP A 70 -5.61 1.60 -6.85
N VAL A 71 -4.76 2.54 -6.49
CA VAL A 71 -5.21 3.91 -6.24
C VAL A 71 -5.75 4.53 -7.52
N ARG A 72 -5.04 4.35 -8.61
CA ARG A 72 -5.43 4.95 -9.88
C ARG A 72 -6.70 4.33 -10.44
N ARG A 73 -6.91 3.04 -10.20
CA ARG A 73 -8.07 2.33 -10.73
C ARG A 73 -9.39 2.84 -10.17
N THR A 74 -9.36 3.35 -8.96
CA THR A 74 -10.58 3.76 -8.28
C THR A 74 -10.94 5.21 -8.53
N GLU A 75 -10.17 5.91 -9.31
CA GLU A 75 -10.42 7.32 -9.60
C GLU A 75 -11.40 7.57 -10.74
N SER A 76 -11.61 6.60 -11.58
CA SER A 76 -12.45 6.80 -12.77
C SER A 76 -13.95 6.79 -12.48
#